data_de7c7bb3202be4a288c6d189ef3573ae
#
_entry.id   de7c7bb3202be4a288c6d189ef3573ae
#
_cell.length_a   1.000
_cell.length_b   1.000
_cell.length_c   1.000
_cell.angle_alpha   90.00
_cell.angle_beta   90.00
_cell.angle_gamma   90.00
#
_symmetry.space_group_name_H-M   'P 1'
#
loop_
_entity.id
_entity.type
_entity.pdbx_description
1 polymer ?
#
loop_
_entity_poly.entity_id
_entity_poly.type
_entity_poly.pdbx_seq_one_letter_code
_entity_poly.pdbx_strand_id
1 'polypeptide(L)'
;MQAAASPVQSASSKAGGAGSNLISQIINFRQTAVENEQLKQQLSNTELELLNARQAAEENERLRALLNLKEQTTYQTVVGRVIARDSSVWFNTVTINRGSASGIGLNMPVVTGGGIVGRVVAVSPWTAQVMMITDEKAAAGAIVGQLSGSSALGSVRGLGESDLIEMNYVSGLQTVHIGDAVLTTGQDGIYPPGLNVGNVVEVKPGTATQAHQILIKPGARLDQLEEVAVLLYHAPERPAPEQTLPNVDKVTKSER
;
A
#
# COMPACT_ATOMS: atom_id res chain seq x y z
N MET A 1 74.50 -73.92 29.48
CA MET A 1 75.26 -72.70 29.23
C MET A 1 74.38 -71.89 28.25
N GLN A 2 73.82 -70.88 28.77
CA GLN A 2 72.71 -70.14 28.12
C GLN A 2 73.27 -69.00 27.28
N ALA A 3 72.73 -68.88 26.09
CA ALA A 3 72.98 -67.74 25.25
C ALA A 3 71.70 -66.88 25.16
N ALA A 4 71.91 -65.61 25.41
CA ALA A 4 70.84 -64.58 25.39
C ALA A 4 70.42 -64.26 23.97
N ALA A 5 69.16 -64.22 23.71
CA ALA A 5 68.55 -63.69 22.48
C ALA A 5 67.87 -62.37 22.76
N SER A 6 68.20 -61.38 22.00
CA SER A 6 67.95 -59.98 22.02
C SER A 6 66.48 -59.57 21.63
N PRO A 7 65.97 -58.44 22.05
CA PRO A 7 64.68 -57.89 21.63
C PRO A 7 64.89 -56.88 20.52
N VAL A 8 64.58 -57.21 19.27
CA VAL A 8 64.56 -56.29 18.12
C VAL A 8 63.23 -56.35 17.38
N GLN A 9 62.14 -56.52 18.07
CA GLN A 9 60.82 -56.58 17.41
C GLN A 9 59.75 -55.64 17.93
N SER A 10 60.04 -54.55 18.70
CA SER A 10 59.04 -53.65 19.23
C SER A 10 59.11 -52.23 18.67
N ALA A 11 59.94 -51.92 17.70
CA ALA A 11 60.06 -50.54 17.15
C ALA A 11 59.32 -50.29 15.83
N SER A 12 58.79 -51.30 15.14
CA SER A 12 58.16 -51.12 13.85
C SER A 12 56.63 -50.97 13.87
N SER A 13 55.97 -51.21 14.98
CA SER A 13 54.51 -51.11 15.08
C SER A 13 53.98 -49.73 15.56
N LYS A 14 54.86 -48.83 16.05
CA LYS A 14 54.46 -47.48 16.48
C LYS A 14 54.56 -46.42 15.40
N ALA A 15 55.25 -46.65 14.34
CA ALA A 15 55.38 -45.69 13.21
C ALA A 15 54.22 -45.79 12.20
N GLY A 16 53.53 -46.93 12.10
CA GLY A 16 52.36 -47.11 11.21
C GLY A 16 51.05 -46.49 11.73
N GLY A 17 50.88 -46.38 13.05
CA GLY A 17 49.66 -45.85 13.66
C GLY A 17 49.55 -44.32 13.65
N ALA A 18 50.67 -43.61 13.65
CA ALA A 18 50.68 -42.13 13.63
C ALA A 18 50.39 -41.56 12.24
N GLY A 19 50.83 -42.23 11.16
CA GLY A 19 50.57 -41.80 9.80
C GLY A 19 49.12 -42.02 9.35
N SER A 20 48.49 -43.13 9.77
CA SER A 20 47.08 -43.41 9.45
C SER A 20 46.09 -42.46 10.15
N ASN A 21 46.41 -42.05 11.38
CA ASN A 21 45.60 -41.09 12.11
C ASN A 21 45.66 -39.67 11.54
N LEU A 22 46.83 -39.24 11.04
CA LEU A 22 46.98 -37.94 10.37
C LEU A 22 46.27 -37.91 9.01
N ILE A 23 46.33 -38.97 8.23
CA ILE A 23 45.64 -39.09 6.95
C ILE A 23 44.11 -39.11 7.16
N SER A 24 43.59 -39.85 8.14
CA SER A 24 42.17 -39.88 8.45
C SER A 24 41.65 -38.51 8.97
N GLN A 25 42.45 -37.80 9.75
CA GLN A 25 42.11 -36.44 10.19
C GLN A 25 42.05 -35.46 9.00
N ILE A 26 42.99 -35.50 8.05
CA ILE A 26 42.96 -34.62 6.87
C ILE A 26 41.78 -34.94 5.95
N ILE A 27 41.44 -36.22 5.79
CA ILE A 27 40.27 -36.64 5.00
C ILE A 27 38.97 -36.15 5.68
N ASN A 28 38.85 -36.31 6.98
CA ASN A 28 37.69 -35.82 7.74
C ASN A 28 37.56 -34.29 7.68
N PHE A 29 38.67 -33.53 7.79
CA PHE A 29 38.64 -32.07 7.63
C PHE A 29 38.18 -31.64 6.23
N ARG A 30 38.60 -32.31 5.18
CA ARG A 30 38.13 -32.02 3.82
C ARG A 30 36.66 -32.38 3.63
N GLN A 31 36.20 -33.51 4.13
CA GLN A 31 34.79 -33.91 4.09
C GLN A 31 33.90 -32.90 4.87
N THR A 32 34.31 -32.53 6.08
CA THR A 32 33.58 -31.53 6.88
C THR A 32 33.58 -30.16 6.22
N ALA A 33 34.64 -29.74 5.53
CA ALA A 33 34.68 -28.49 4.79
C ALA A 33 33.72 -28.50 3.59
N VAL A 34 33.71 -29.61 2.83
CA VAL A 34 32.78 -29.78 1.69
C VAL A 34 31.33 -29.85 2.17
N GLU A 35 31.06 -30.57 3.25
CA GLU A 35 29.74 -30.67 3.84
C GLU A 35 29.26 -29.31 4.38
N ASN A 36 30.16 -28.54 5.02
CA ASN A 36 29.84 -27.18 5.47
C ASN A 36 29.51 -26.27 4.31
N GLU A 37 30.22 -26.35 3.19
CA GLU A 37 29.91 -25.56 1.99
C GLU A 37 28.60 -25.99 1.34
N GLN A 38 28.33 -27.30 1.28
CA GLN A 38 27.03 -27.81 0.81
C GLN A 38 25.86 -27.36 1.69
N LEU A 39 26.03 -27.41 3.02
CA LEU A 39 25.02 -26.94 3.96
C LEU A 39 24.77 -25.43 3.83
N LYS A 40 25.81 -24.61 3.64
CA LYS A 40 25.67 -23.19 3.38
C LYS A 40 24.92 -22.92 2.08
N GLN A 41 25.24 -23.67 1.01
CA GLN A 41 24.51 -23.55 -0.26
C GLN A 41 23.05 -23.97 -0.12
N GLN A 42 22.78 -25.08 0.59
CA GLN A 42 21.41 -25.50 0.88
C GLN A 42 20.66 -24.45 1.70
N LEU A 43 21.29 -23.89 2.74
CA LEU A 43 20.70 -22.81 3.54
C LEU A 43 20.35 -21.60 2.67
N SER A 44 21.31 -21.12 1.86
CA SER A 44 21.09 -20.00 0.95
C SER A 44 19.95 -20.26 -0.06
N ASN A 45 19.91 -21.46 -0.64
CA ASN A 45 18.82 -21.82 -1.57
C ASN A 45 17.47 -21.86 -0.86
N THR A 46 17.41 -22.44 0.35
CA THR A 46 16.18 -22.50 1.14
C THR A 46 15.71 -21.12 1.57
N GLU A 47 16.63 -20.22 1.91
CA GLU A 47 16.32 -18.82 2.23
C GLU A 47 15.73 -18.08 1.01
N LEU A 48 16.29 -18.29 -0.19
CA LEU A 48 15.76 -17.73 -1.44
C LEU A 48 14.36 -18.30 -1.76
N GLU A 49 14.17 -19.61 -1.61
CA GLU A 49 12.86 -20.25 -1.81
C GLU A 49 11.82 -19.70 -0.82
N LEU A 50 12.20 -19.54 0.44
CA LEU A 50 11.33 -18.95 1.47
C LEU A 50 10.95 -17.50 1.14
N LEU A 51 11.90 -16.70 0.67
CA LEU A 51 11.65 -15.32 0.25
C LEU A 51 10.66 -15.27 -0.92
N ASN A 52 10.90 -16.08 -1.94
CA ASN A 52 10.03 -16.17 -3.11
C ASN A 52 8.59 -16.64 -2.74
N ALA A 53 8.49 -17.62 -1.84
CA ALA A 53 7.20 -18.12 -1.36
C ALA A 53 6.44 -17.05 -0.56
N ARG A 54 7.12 -16.25 0.26
CA ARG A 54 6.52 -15.13 0.98
C ARG A 54 6.01 -14.05 0.03
N GLN A 55 6.82 -13.65 -0.94
CA GLN A 55 6.42 -12.67 -1.95
C GLN A 55 5.19 -13.13 -2.74
N ALA A 56 5.16 -14.40 -3.18
CA ALA A 56 4.01 -14.96 -3.88
C ALA A 56 2.74 -15.02 -2.99
N ALA A 57 2.89 -15.29 -1.70
CA ALA A 57 1.76 -15.27 -0.76
C ALA A 57 1.21 -13.85 -0.57
N GLU A 58 2.06 -12.84 -0.40
CA GLU A 58 1.66 -11.44 -0.28
C GLU A 58 0.98 -10.93 -1.56
N GLU A 59 1.53 -11.26 -2.74
CA GLU A 59 0.88 -10.94 -4.03
C GLU A 59 -0.50 -11.58 -4.14
N ASN A 60 -0.64 -12.84 -3.73
CA ASN A 60 -1.90 -13.55 -3.75
C ASN A 60 -2.96 -12.90 -2.85
N GLU A 61 -2.57 -12.46 -1.64
CA GLU A 61 -3.45 -11.72 -0.74
C GLU A 61 -3.90 -10.39 -1.34
N ARG A 62 -2.98 -9.63 -1.95
CA ARG A 62 -3.33 -8.36 -2.62
C ARG A 62 -4.31 -8.57 -3.77
N LEU A 63 -4.04 -9.56 -4.63
CA LEU A 63 -4.92 -9.87 -5.76
C LEU A 63 -6.30 -10.35 -5.30
N ARG A 64 -6.39 -11.16 -4.23
CA ARG A 64 -7.68 -11.55 -3.63
C ARG A 64 -8.43 -10.35 -3.08
N ALA A 65 -7.75 -9.42 -2.40
CA ALA A 65 -8.38 -8.21 -1.90
C ALA A 65 -8.94 -7.34 -3.03
N LEU A 66 -8.25 -7.24 -4.17
CA LEU A 66 -8.74 -6.55 -5.37
C LEU A 66 -9.93 -7.27 -6.02
N LEU A 67 -9.92 -8.60 -6.05
CA LEU A 67 -11.05 -9.39 -6.56
C LEU A 67 -12.30 -9.21 -5.68
N ASN A 68 -12.15 -9.30 -4.37
CA ASN A 68 -13.24 -9.05 -3.42
C ASN A 68 -13.80 -7.64 -3.57
N LEU A 69 -12.93 -6.64 -3.75
CA LEU A 69 -13.35 -5.26 -4.03
C LEU A 69 -14.20 -5.19 -5.30
N LYS A 70 -13.79 -5.85 -6.38
CA LYS A 70 -14.53 -5.90 -7.64
C LYS A 70 -15.90 -6.56 -7.48
N GLU A 71 -16.02 -7.61 -6.66
CA GLU A 71 -17.29 -8.29 -6.40
C GLU A 71 -18.23 -7.48 -5.51
N GLN A 72 -17.68 -6.73 -4.56
CA GLN A 72 -18.45 -5.89 -3.63
C GLN A 72 -18.83 -4.53 -4.21
N THR A 73 -18.17 -4.09 -5.28
CA THR A 73 -18.39 -2.79 -5.89
C THR A 73 -19.36 -2.90 -7.06
N THR A 74 -20.39 -2.06 -7.07
CA THR A 74 -21.35 -1.95 -8.20
C THR A 74 -20.72 -1.34 -9.45
N TYR A 75 -19.52 -0.76 -9.33
CA TYR A 75 -18.82 -0.04 -10.40
C TYR A 75 -17.89 -0.96 -11.18
N GLN A 76 -17.80 -0.73 -12.49
CA GLN A 76 -16.78 -1.39 -13.30
C GLN A 76 -15.39 -0.94 -12.86
N THR A 77 -14.46 -1.88 -12.77
CA THR A 77 -13.11 -1.64 -12.30
C THR A 77 -12.07 -2.04 -13.33
N VAL A 78 -11.02 -1.24 -13.48
CA VAL A 78 -9.84 -1.54 -14.29
C VAL A 78 -8.64 -1.67 -13.36
N VAL A 79 -8.07 -2.86 -13.31
CA VAL A 79 -6.85 -3.10 -12.52
C VAL A 79 -5.62 -2.65 -13.32
N GLY A 80 -4.76 -1.86 -12.69
CA GLY A 80 -3.49 -1.39 -13.24
C GLY A 80 -2.36 -1.63 -12.25
N ARG A 81 -1.15 -1.82 -12.80
CA ARG A 81 0.09 -1.91 -12.01
C ARG A 81 0.77 -0.56 -11.96
N VAL A 82 1.29 -0.18 -10.81
CA VAL A 82 2.13 1.01 -10.63
C VAL A 82 3.48 0.76 -11.31
N ILE A 83 3.85 1.65 -12.23
CA ILE A 83 5.10 1.56 -13.02
C ILE A 83 6.10 2.66 -12.70
N ALA A 84 5.63 3.75 -12.08
CA ALA A 84 6.50 4.83 -11.62
C ALA A 84 5.87 5.54 -10.43
N ARG A 85 6.71 6.08 -9.56
CA ARG A 85 6.32 6.91 -8.42
C ARG A 85 7.12 8.21 -8.48
N ASP A 86 6.43 9.33 -8.48
CA ASP A 86 7.03 10.63 -8.30
C ASP A 86 6.82 11.04 -6.84
N SER A 87 7.90 11.05 -6.10
CA SER A 87 7.94 11.46 -4.69
C SER A 87 8.66 12.80 -4.52
N SER A 88 8.56 13.69 -5.51
CA SER A 88 9.03 15.05 -5.34
C SER A 88 8.23 15.73 -4.21
N VAL A 89 8.86 16.62 -3.47
CA VAL A 89 8.27 17.35 -2.31
C VAL A 89 6.95 18.07 -2.68
N TRP A 90 6.69 18.25 -3.97
CA TRP A 90 5.54 19.01 -4.49
C TRP A 90 4.39 18.14 -5.01
N PHE A 91 4.61 16.85 -5.29
CA PHE A 91 3.59 15.98 -5.90
C PHE A 91 3.72 14.55 -5.41
N ASN A 92 2.70 14.07 -4.71
CA ASN A 92 2.56 12.67 -4.37
C ASN A 92 1.76 11.97 -5.46
N THR A 93 2.43 11.61 -6.57
CA THR A 93 1.78 10.96 -7.71
C THR A 93 2.39 9.60 -8.04
N VAL A 94 1.56 8.71 -8.55
CA VAL A 94 1.99 7.43 -9.12
C VAL A 94 1.48 7.29 -10.54
N THR A 95 2.25 6.61 -11.39
CA THR A 95 1.85 6.29 -12.77
C THR A 95 1.48 4.83 -12.86
N ILE A 96 0.35 4.54 -13.48
CA ILE A 96 -0.14 3.17 -13.72
C ILE A 96 -0.07 2.81 -15.21
N ASN A 97 0.06 1.50 -15.50
CA ASN A 97 0.16 0.94 -16.86
C ASN A 97 -1.21 0.75 -17.54
N ARG A 98 -2.18 1.58 -17.24
CA ARG A 98 -3.51 1.62 -17.87
C ARG A 98 -3.89 3.07 -18.14
N GLY A 99 -4.54 3.31 -19.26
CA GLY A 99 -4.92 4.64 -19.69
C GLY A 99 -6.29 4.67 -20.38
N SER A 100 -6.51 5.67 -21.24
CA SER A 100 -7.79 5.87 -21.90
C SER A 100 -8.21 4.70 -22.81
N ALA A 101 -7.27 3.93 -23.36
CA ALA A 101 -7.57 2.70 -24.09
C ALA A 101 -8.27 1.64 -23.24
N SER A 102 -8.16 1.73 -21.92
CA SER A 102 -8.86 0.87 -20.95
C SER A 102 -10.11 1.51 -20.34
N GLY A 103 -10.56 2.65 -20.87
CA GLY A 103 -11.74 3.38 -20.37
C GLY A 103 -11.44 4.31 -19.19
N ILE A 104 -10.17 4.51 -18.83
CA ILE A 104 -9.80 5.40 -17.72
C ILE A 104 -9.94 6.86 -18.18
N GLY A 105 -10.60 7.66 -17.35
CA GLY A 105 -10.80 9.09 -17.52
C GLY A 105 -10.26 9.92 -16.36
N LEU A 106 -10.29 11.24 -16.52
CA LEU A 106 -9.92 12.18 -15.46
C LEU A 106 -10.88 12.09 -14.27
N ASN A 107 -10.37 12.38 -13.08
CA ASN A 107 -11.09 12.36 -11.79
C ASN A 107 -11.67 10.99 -11.40
N MET A 108 -11.37 9.91 -12.12
CA MET A 108 -11.79 8.59 -11.69
C MET A 108 -11.08 8.19 -10.40
N PRO A 109 -11.81 7.63 -9.41
CA PRO A 109 -11.25 7.16 -8.15
C PRO A 109 -10.31 5.98 -8.35
N VAL A 110 -9.25 5.95 -7.58
CA VAL A 110 -8.29 4.85 -7.53
C VAL A 110 -8.25 4.29 -6.13
N VAL A 111 -8.40 2.97 -6.01
CA VAL A 111 -8.56 2.26 -4.75
C VAL A 111 -7.70 0.99 -4.70
N THR A 112 -7.50 0.49 -3.50
CA THR A 112 -6.98 -0.86 -3.22
C THR A 112 -7.98 -1.61 -2.33
N GLY A 113 -7.70 -2.85 -1.97
CA GLY A 113 -8.50 -3.58 -0.97
C GLY A 113 -8.52 -2.94 0.42
N GLY A 114 -7.55 -2.08 0.74
CA GLY A 114 -7.49 -1.35 2.02
C GLY A 114 -8.28 -0.04 2.02
N GLY A 115 -8.53 0.57 0.87
CA GLY A 115 -9.22 1.86 0.78
C GLY A 115 -8.81 2.71 -0.39
N ILE A 116 -9.13 4.00 -0.34
CA ILE A 116 -8.81 4.96 -1.40
C ILE A 116 -7.30 5.21 -1.47
N VAL A 117 -6.80 5.23 -2.70
CA VAL A 117 -5.43 5.66 -3.03
C VAL A 117 -5.42 7.12 -3.44
N GLY A 118 -6.38 7.52 -4.26
CA GLY A 118 -6.47 8.86 -4.79
C GLY A 118 -7.35 8.95 -6.03
N ARG A 119 -7.03 9.87 -6.95
CA ARG A 119 -7.78 10.08 -8.20
C ARG A 119 -6.85 10.24 -9.40
N VAL A 120 -7.36 9.93 -10.57
CA VAL A 120 -6.67 10.16 -11.84
C VAL A 120 -6.61 11.65 -12.16
N VAL A 121 -5.41 12.19 -12.42
CA VAL A 121 -5.18 13.62 -12.74
C VAL A 121 -4.67 13.86 -14.15
N ALA A 122 -4.08 12.85 -14.79
CA ALA A 122 -3.67 12.91 -16.19
C ALA A 122 -3.82 11.53 -16.83
N VAL A 123 -4.20 11.50 -18.10
CA VAL A 123 -4.45 10.26 -18.84
C VAL A 123 -3.78 10.33 -20.21
N SER A 124 -3.06 9.27 -20.52
CA SER A 124 -2.51 8.97 -21.86
C SER A 124 -3.17 7.68 -22.39
N PRO A 125 -2.98 7.30 -23.65
CA PRO A 125 -3.61 6.10 -24.20
C PRO A 125 -3.32 4.82 -23.37
N TRP A 126 -2.08 4.67 -22.87
CA TRP A 126 -1.61 3.45 -22.20
C TRP A 126 -1.26 3.63 -20.73
N THR A 127 -1.20 4.86 -20.24
CA THR A 127 -0.81 5.18 -18.86
C THR A 127 -1.73 6.23 -18.27
N ALA A 128 -1.84 6.29 -16.96
CA ALA A 128 -2.51 7.36 -16.24
C ALA A 128 -1.69 7.77 -15.00
N GLN A 129 -1.75 9.05 -14.66
CA GLN A 129 -1.18 9.58 -13.42
C GLN A 129 -2.27 9.69 -12.36
N VAL A 130 -1.95 9.21 -11.19
CA VAL A 130 -2.84 9.19 -10.02
C VAL A 130 -2.24 10.07 -8.94
N MET A 131 -2.96 11.10 -8.54
CA MET A 131 -2.64 11.93 -7.37
C MET A 131 -3.11 11.17 -6.13
N MET A 132 -2.20 10.92 -5.20
CA MET A 132 -2.52 10.21 -3.96
C MET A 132 -3.31 11.11 -3.01
N ILE A 133 -4.09 10.50 -2.13
CA ILE A 133 -4.92 11.23 -1.14
C ILE A 133 -4.07 11.97 -0.10
N THR A 134 -2.79 11.61 0.04
CA THR A 134 -1.81 12.30 0.90
C THR A 134 -1.23 13.58 0.27
N ASP A 135 -1.47 13.83 -1.02
CA ASP A 135 -1.06 15.08 -1.68
C ASP A 135 -1.83 16.27 -1.10
N GLU A 136 -1.16 17.41 -0.90
CA GLU A 136 -1.78 18.62 -0.36
C GLU A 136 -2.95 19.16 -1.20
N LYS A 137 -2.96 18.86 -2.50
CA LYS A 137 -4.02 19.26 -3.44
C LYS A 137 -5.13 18.21 -3.53
N ALA A 138 -4.96 17.05 -2.89
CA ALA A 138 -5.97 16.03 -2.82
C ALA A 138 -6.99 16.37 -1.74
N ALA A 139 -8.26 16.25 -2.06
CA ALA A 139 -9.36 16.40 -1.10
C ALA A 139 -10.49 15.41 -1.43
N ALA A 140 -11.21 14.99 -0.39
CA ALA A 140 -12.41 14.17 -0.52
C ALA A 140 -13.42 14.54 0.57
N GLY A 141 -14.71 14.48 0.22
CA GLY A 141 -15.79 14.57 1.22
C GLY A 141 -15.84 13.28 2.05
N ALA A 142 -15.80 13.41 3.37
CA ALA A 142 -15.73 12.27 4.26
C ALA A 142 -16.68 12.39 5.46
N ILE A 143 -16.97 11.24 6.06
CA ILE A 143 -17.77 11.11 7.27
C ILE A 143 -17.07 10.15 8.23
N VAL A 144 -17.09 10.47 9.52
CA VAL A 144 -16.59 9.58 10.56
C VAL A 144 -17.72 8.64 10.99
N GLY A 145 -17.46 7.34 11.03
CA GLY A 145 -18.43 6.31 11.41
C GLY A 145 -19.26 5.81 10.23
N GLN A 146 -20.56 5.61 10.43
CA GLN A 146 -21.46 5.04 9.42
C GLN A 146 -22.16 6.12 8.59
N LEU A 147 -22.30 5.88 7.29
CA LEU A 147 -22.93 6.79 6.32
C LEU A 147 -24.37 7.20 6.70
N SER A 148 -25.11 6.34 7.38
CA SER A 148 -26.52 6.57 7.74
C SER A 148 -26.76 6.91 9.21
N GLY A 149 -25.72 6.89 10.04
CA GLY A 149 -25.86 7.04 11.49
C GLY A 149 -25.00 8.14 12.12
N SER A 150 -24.04 8.69 11.40
CA SER A 150 -23.14 9.73 11.89
C SER A 150 -23.44 11.06 11.25
N SER A 151 -23.32 12.15 12.01
CA SER A 151 -23.39 13.53 11.53
C SER A 151 -22.01 14.21 11.50
N ALA A 152 -20.93 13.46 11.77
CA ALA A 152 -19.55 13.95 11.76
C ALA A 152 -19.01 14.05 10.30
N LEU A 153 -19.64 14.93 9.54
CA LEU A 153 -19.27 15.24 8.15
C LEU A 153 -18.12 16.24 8.10
N GLY A 154 -17.22 16.06 7.14
CA GLY A 154 -16.10 16.96 6.91
C GLY A 154 -15.44 16.74 5.58
N SER A 155 -14.29 17.34 5.38
CA SER A 155 -13.43 17.14 4.20
C SER A 155 -12.07 16.66 4.64
N VAL A 156 -11.57 15.64 4.00
CA VAL A 156 -10.18 15.16 4.18
C VAL A 156 -9.28 15.82 3.17
N ARG A 157 -8.03 16.09 3.59
CA ARG A 157 -6.96 16.67 2.77
C ARG A 157 -5.62 16.03 3.12
N GLY A 158 -4.77 15.81 2.13
CA GLY A 158 -3.41 15.37 2.33
C GLY A 158 -2.55 16.44 3.01
N LEU A 159 -1.51 16.00 3.72
CA LEU A 159 -0.53 16.86 4.38
C LEU A 159 0.79 16.99 3.60
N GLY A 160 0.91 16.31 2.46
CA GLY A 160 2.09 16.34 1.58
C GLY A 160 3.28 15.56 2.11
N GLU A 161 3.89 16.02 3.17
CA GLU A 161 5.10 15.42 3.76
C GLU A 161 4.82 14.25 4.71
N SER A 162 3.57 14.04 5.09
CA SER A 162 3.16 13.01 6.05
C SER A 162 2.34 11.91 5.36
N ASP A 163 2.49 10.67 5.82
CA ASP A 163 1.62 9.55 5.43
C ASP A 163 0.20 9.68 6.02
N LEU A 164 -0.07 10.74 6.78
CA LEU A 164 -1.37 11.03 7.37
C LEU A 164 -2.15 12.01 6.50
N ILE A 165 -3.46 11.98 6.67
CA ILE A 165 -4.40 12.93 6.09
C ILE A 165 -5.14 13.65 7.21
N GLU A 166 -5.48 14.90 6.99
CA GLU A 166 -6.22 15.73 7.94
C GLU A 166 -7.68 15.82 7.53
N MET A 167 -8.59 15.68 8.49
CA MET A 167 -10.00 15.94 8.29
C MET A 167 -10.41 17.21 9.03
N ASN A 168 -11.02 18.12 8.29
CA ASN A 168 -11.43 19.43 8.71
C ASN A 168 -12.95 19.60 8.59
N TYR A 169 -13.48 20.66 9.20
CA TYR A 169 -14.90 21.05 9.17
C TYR A 169 -15.86 20.12 9.91
N VAL A 170 -15.38 19.17 10.69
CA VAL A 170 -16.24 18.38 11.58
C VAL A 170 -16.65 19.22 12.77
N SER A 171 -17.95 19.36 13.00
CA SER A 171 -18.49 20.17 14.11
C SER A 171 -17.93 19.69 15.45
N GLY A 172 -17.45 20.63 16.28
CA GLY A 172 -16.94 20.34 17.62
C GLY A 172 -18.00 19.81 18.61
N LEU A 173 -19.28 19.75 18.21
CA LEU A 173 -20.36 19.13 18.98
C LEU A 173 -20.50 17.63 18.69
N GLN A 174 -19.84 17.13 17.65
CA GLN A 174 -19.88 15.72 17.31
C GLN A 174 -18.86 14.93 18.11
N THR A 175 -19.21 13.72 18.47
CA THR A 175 -18.27 12.82 19.17
C THR A 175 -17.49 12.02 18.16
N VAL A 176 -16.15 12.11 18.22
CA VAL A 176 -15.22 11.36 17.38
C VAL A 176 -14.19 10.70 18.28
N HIS A 177 -13.95 9.40 18.08
CA HIS A 177 -13.00 8.63 18.86
C HIS A 177 -11.82 8.17 17.99
N ILE A 178 -10.69 7.97 18.64
CA ILE A 178 -9.55 7.31 18.01
C ILE A 178 -9.95 5.88 17.64
N GLY A 179 -9.62 5.46 16.42
CA GLY A 179 -9.99 4.16 15.85
C GLY A 179 -11.25 4.18 15.01
N ASP A 180 -12.05 5.25 15.05
CA ASP A 180 -13.23 5.37 14.20
C ASP A 180 -12.87 5.30 12.72
N ALA A 181 -13.69 4.55 11.95
CA ALA A 181 -13.52 4.47 10.51
C ALA A 181 -14.01 5.74 9.82
N VAL A 182 -13.31 6.16 8.77
CA VAL A 182 -13.67 7.30 7.94
C VAL A 182 -14.00 6.82 6.53
N LEU A 183 -15.17 7.20 6.04
CA LEU A 183 -15.70 6.78 4.74
C LEU A 183 -15.96 7.99 3.85
N THR A 184 -15.89 7.79 2.52
CA THR A 184 -16.28 8.83 1.55
C THR A 184 -17.78 9.06 1.55
N THR A 185 -18.22 10.31 1.33
CA THR A 185 -19.64 10.70 1.29
C THR A 185 -20.26 10.70 -0.11
N GLY A 186 -19.44 10.76 -1.16
CA GLY A 186 -19.91 10.93 -2.54
C GLY A 186 -20.32 12.36 -2.90
N GLN A 187 -20.25 13.30 -1.97
CA GLN A 187 -20.72 14.68 -2.19
C GLN A 187 -19.75 15.53 -3.02
N ASP A 188 -18.49 15.13 -3.12
CA ASP A 188 -17.47 15.80 -3.92
C ASP A 188 -17.60 15.54 -5.42
N GLY A 189 -18.40 14.54 -5.83
CA GLY A 189 -18.56 14.16 -7.22
C GLY A 189 -17.35 13.47 -7.82
N ILE A 190 -16.38 13.04 -7.01
CA ILE A 190 -15.18 12.32 -7.41
C ILE A 190 -15.21 10.89 -6.89
N TYR A 191 -15.39 10.75 -5.57
CA TYR A 191 -15.42 9.43 -4.93
C TYR A 191 -16.86 8.98 -4.70
N PRO A 192 -17.22 7.74 -5.08
CA PRO A 192 -18.52 7.20 -4.69
C PRO A 192 -18.62 7.08 -3.15
N PRO A 193 -19.83 7.08 -2.59
CA PRO A 193 -20.01 6.97 -1.15
C PRO A 193 -19.60 5.59 -0.63
N GLY A 194 -19.09 5.54 0.60
CA GLY A 194 -18.80 4.31 1.32
C GLY A 194 -17.41 3.72 1.10
N LEU A 195 -16.53 4.37 0.35
CA LEU A 195 -15.15 3.91 0.24
C LEU A 195 -14.39 4.22 1.53
N ASN A 196 -13.58 3.25 1.98
CA ASN A 196 -12.73 3.43 3.16
C ASN A 196 -11.63 4.47 2.87
N VAL A 197 -11.60 5.53 3.67
CA VAL A 197 -10.52 6.53 3.65
C VAL A 197 -9.41 6.09 4.60
N GLY A 198 -9.78 5.62 5.79
CA GLY A 198 -8.84 5.20 6.83
C GLY A 198 -9.46 5.23 8.21
N ASN A 199 -8.60 5.28 9.23
CA ASN A 199 -9.00 5.31 10.62
C ASN A 199 -8.43 6.53 11.34
N VAL A 200 -9.22 7.09 12.26
CA VAL A 200 -8.82 8.20 13.12
C VAL A 200 -7.67 7.78 14.03
N VAL A 201 -6.59 8.53 14.03
CA VAL A 201 -5.42 8.28 14.90
C VAL A 201 -5.22 9.36 15.95
N GLU A 202 -5.66 10.59 15.68
CA GLU A 202 -5.59 11.70 16.62
C GLU A 202 -6.82 12.61 16.44
N VAL A 203 -7.35 13.11 17.54
CA VAL A 203 -8.43 14.09 17.56
C VAL A 203 -8.00 15.26 18.44
N LYS A 204 -7.94 16.45 17.86
CA LYS A 204 -7.85 17.71 18.60
C LYS A 204 -9.27 18.22 18.76
N PRO A 205 -9.83 18.17 19.97
CA PRO A 205 -11.23 18.51 20.18
C PRO A 205 -11.51 19.98 19.86
N GLY A 206 -12.55 20.22 19.09
CA GLY A 206 -13.11 21.54 18.85
C GLY A 206 -14.05 21.98 19.99
N THR A 207 -14.74 23.08 19.76
CA THR A 207 -15.78 23.65 20.63
C THR A 207 -17.07 23.85 19.85
N ALA A 208 -18.10 24.36 20.47
CA ALA A 208 -19.36 24.71 19.78
C ALA A 208 -19.13 25.66 18.58
N THR A 209 -18.06 26.46 18.61
CA THR A 209 -17.74 27.46 17.57
C THR A 209 -16.51 27.09 16.74
N GLN A 210 -15.79 26.05 17.13
CA GLN A 210 -14.56 25.61 16.45
C GLN A 210 -14.69 24.13 16.05
N ALA A 211 -14.36 23.82 14.80
CA ALA A 211 -14.34 22.46 14.29
C ALA A 211 -13.24 21.61 14.95
N HIS A 212 -13.44 20.30 14.97
CA HIS A 212 -12.38 19.35 15.27
C HIS A 212 -11.29 19.40 14.21
N GLN A 213 -10.03 19.18 14.62
CA GLN A 213 -8.93 18.77 13.73
C GLN A 213 -8.66 17.30 13.98
N ILE A 214 -8.78 16.49 12.94
CA ILE A 214 -8.71 15.04 13.05
C ILE A 214 -7.61 14.55 12.12
N LEU A 215 -6.64 13.78 12.66
CA LEU A 215 -5.66 13.10 11.85
C LEU A 215 -6.11 11.65 11.60
N ILE A 216 -5.96 11.22 10.35
CA ILE A 216 -6.42 9.94 9.84
C ILE A 216 -5.22 9.22 9.22
N LYS A 217 -5.06 7.95 9.57
CA LYS A 217 -4.15 7.05 8.87
C LYS A 217 -4.90 6.44 7.70
N PRO A 218 -4.42 6.60 6.46
CA PRO A 218 -5.03 5.96 5.29
C PRO A 218 -5.21 4.46 5.47
N GLY A 219 -6.32 3.93 4.99
CA GLY A 219 -6.56 2.49 4.99
C GLY A 219 -5.75 1.75 3.93
N ALA A 220 -5.42 2.40 2.83
CA ALA A 220 -4.52 1.89 1.81
C ALA A 220 -3.05 2.05 2.23
N ARG A 221 -2.21 1.07 1.94
CA ARG A 221 -0.74 1.16 2.12
C ARG A 221 -0.15 1.95 0.96
N LEU A 222 -0.08 3.26 1.12
CA LEU A 222 0.35 4.17 0.07
C LEU A 222 1.86 4.13 -0.21
N ASP A 223 2.65 3.61 0.70
CA ASP A 223 4.09 3.40 0.59
C ASP A 223 4.46 2.20 -0.31
N GLN A 224 3.60 1.19 -0.37
CA GLN A 224 3.83 -0.10 -1.03
C GLN A 224 2.76 -0.39 -2.09
N LEU A 225 2.47 0.60 -2.95
CA LEU A 225 1.51 0.42 -4.03
C LEU A 225 2.16 -0.34 -5.20
N GLU A 226 1.64 -1.52 -5.51
CA GLU A 226 2.02 -2.32 -6.68
C GLU A 226 0.85 -2.42 -7.67
N GLU A 227 -0.32 -2.88 -7.23
CA GLU A 227 -1.54 -2.96 -8.01
C GLU A 227 -2.63 -2.08 -7.40
N VAL A 228 -3.38 -1.41 -8.27
CA VAL A 228 -4.51 -0.57 -7.91
C VAL A 228 -5.69 -0.84 -8.83
N ALA A 229 -6.90 -0.58 -8.35
CA ALA A 229 -8.12 -0.63 -9.14
C ALA A 229 -8.62 0.80 -9.40
N VAL A 230 -8.83 1.15 -10.66
CA VAL A 230 -9.51 2.39 -11.07
C VAL A 230 -10.99 2.08 -11.18
N LEU A 231 -11.83 2.81 -10.45
CA LEU A 231 -13.28 2.71 -10.57
C LEU A 231 -13.74 3.55 -11.76
N LEU A 232 -14.39 2.94 -12.74
CA LEU A 232 -15.00 3.66 -13.88
C LEU A 232 -16.29 4.34 -13.40
N TYR A 233 -16.12 5.26 -12.46
CA TYR A 233 -17.19 6.02 -11.84
C TYR A 233 -17.29 7.39 -12.50
N HIS A 234 -18.51 7.73 -12.89
CA HIS A 234 -18.87 9.07 -13.32
C HIS A 234 -19.89 9.60 -12.31
N ALA A 235 -19.57 10.71 -11.70
CA ALA A 235 -20.53 11.33 -10.79
C ALA A 235 -21.81 11.67 -11.54
N PRO A 236 -22.99 11.50 -10.91
CA PRO A 236 -24.24 11.95 -11.50
C PRO A 236 -24.16 13.45 -11.79
N GLU A 237 -24.49 13.85 -13.01
CA GLU A 237 -24.59 15.25 -13.37
C GLU A 237 -25.61 15.94 -12.46
N ARG A 238 -25.19 16.97 -11.78
CA ARG A 238 -26.12 17.84 -11.04
C ARG A 238 -26.78 18.75 -12.06
N PRO A 239 -28.11 18.68 -12.23
CA PRO A 239 -28.79 19.62 -13.10
C PRO A 239 -28.48 21.05 -12.62
N ALA A 240 -28.20 21.93 -13.54
CA ALA A 240 -28.04 23.34 -13.21
C ALA A 240 -29.33 23.83 -12.52
N PRO A 241 -29.23 24.63 -11.45
CA PRO A 241 -30.43 25.15 -10.79
C PRO A 241 -31.29 25.90 -11.81
N GLU A 242 -32.53 25.43 -12.00
CA GLU A 242 -33.47 26.01 -12.96
C GLU A 242 -33.89 27.43 -12.59
N GLN A 243 -33.65 27.84 -11.33
CA GLN A 243 -34.00 29.17 -10.84
C GLN A 243 -32.75 30.02 -10.64
N THR A 244 -32.68 31.13 -11.36
CA THR A 244 -31.80 32.23 -11.01
C THR A 244 -32.21 32.76 -9.62
N LEU A 245 -31.20 32.99 -8.75
CA LEU A 245 -31.43 33.62 -7.46
C LEU A 245 -32.30 34.88 -7.64
N PRO A 246 -33.31 35.09 -6.78
CA PRO A 246 -34.27 36.19 -6.93
C PRO A 246 -33.59 37.51 -6.67
N ASN A 247 -32.73 38.06 -7.28
CA ASN A 247 -32.06 39.37 -7.21
C ASN A 247 -30.78 39.44 -8.07
N VAL A 248 -30.58 38.49 -9.00
CA VAL A 248 -29.53 38.60 -9.97
C VAL A 248 -30.14 39.11 -11.28
N ASP A 249 -30.00 40.40 -11.53
CA ASP A 249 -30.37 40.98 -12.83
C ASP A 249 -29.57 40.27 -13.93
N LYS A 250 -30.31 39.70 -14.88
CA LYS A 250 -29.70 39.14 -16.09
C LYS A 250 -29.08 40.31 -16.85
N VAL A 251 -27.76 40.43 -16.77
CA VAL A 251 -27.01 41.26 -17.73
C VAL A 251 -27.16 40.58 -19.07
N THR A 252 -28.15 40.96 -19.84
CA THR A 252 -28.28 40.66 -21.26
C THR A 252 -27.07 41.24 -21.96
N LYS A 253 -26.12 40.41 -22.36
CA LYS A 253 -25.10 40.79 -23.36
C LYS A 253 -25.85 41.18 -24.63
N SER A 254 -26.05 42.45 -24.83
CA SER A 254 -26.42 43.03 -26.12
C SER A 254 -25.30 42.75 -27.10
N GLU A 255 -25.59 42.00 -28.13
CA GLU A 255 -24.76 41.85 -29.29
C GLU A 255 -24.44 43.24 -29.89
N ARG A 256 -23.15 43.47 -30.11
CA ARG A 256 -22.63 44.38 -31.09
C ARG A 256 -21.47 43.74 -31.85
#